data_e0272b5ea7745395ae9d6baeab424dd7
#
_entry.id   e0272b5ea7745395ae9d6baeab424dd7
#
_cell.length_a   1.000
_cell.length_b   1.000
_cell.length_c   1.000
_cell.angle_alpha   90.00
_cell.angle_beta   90.00
_cell.angle_gamma   90.00
#
_symmetry.space_group_name_H-M   'P 1'
#
loop_
_entity.id
_entity.type
_entity.pdbx_description
1 polymer ?
#
loop_
_entity_poly.entity_id
_entity_poly.type
_entity_poly.pdbx_seq_one_letter_code
_entity_poly.pdbx_strand_id
1 'polypeptide(L)'
;MERVGEHPIPAGPLAVRWQAYEVPEQRAGVTTTACVRLENAGSAPWRSRGREGIQLAYHWLDPLGNAILWDGTRTPLPAVVRPGDTVELESSLTAPRPPGRYRLAFDLVDEFRFWFQEIGSAALDLPVEVRPRIDDRRLAVRMHGVSDPEVDAALAAQEEQLVEDDATAVAHLVPGALPAPDWSRLVLDAHAEGYAAVGGAILAESRADRRRLAAWAPGGGRNPRFGEPLLLPSMLGGVEPKAHEGLPSAPAHAGLFEGRAVIRLRSRSGRPSG
;
A
#
# COMPACT_ATOMS: atom_id res chain seq x y z
N MET A 1 -21.68 -12.32 3.02
CA MET A 1 -20.73 -13.41 2.71
C MET A 1 -21.27 -14.29 1.58
N GLU A 2 -20.45 -14.53 0.58
CA GLU A 2 -20.72 -15.45 -0.52
C GLU A 2 -20.44 -16.88 -0.07
N ARG A 3 -21.24 -17.84 -0.57
CA ARG A 3 -21.03 -19.25 -0.25
C ARG A 3 -20.01 -19.87 -1.18
N VAL A 4 -19.11 -20.68 -0.60
CA VAL A 4 -18.16 -21.48 -1.38
C VAL A 4 -18.89 -22.73 -1.90
N GLY A 5 -18.65 -23.07 -3.17
CA GLY A 5 -19.15 -24.31 -3.77
C GLY A 5 -18.48 -25.55 -3.16
N GLU A 6 -19.07 -26.72 -3.44
CA GLU A 6 -18.45 -27.98 -3.00
C GLU A 6 -17.07 -28.15 -3.62
N HIS A 7 -16.12 -28.58 -2.82
CA HIS A 7 -14.76 -28.88 -3.23
C HIS A 7 -14.27 -30.17 -2.54
N PRO A 8 -13.32 -30.89 -3.14
CA PRO A 8 -12.75 -32.09 -2.55
C PRO A 8 -12.08 -31.81 -1.20
N ILE A 9 -12.36 -32.66 -0.24
CA ILE A 9 -11.74 -32.61 1.09
C ILE A 9 -10.87 -33.85 1.25
N PRO A 10 -9.56 -33.72 1.45
CA PRO A 10 -8.68 -34.85 1.63
C PRO A 10 -8.98 -35.57 2.96
N ALA A 11 -8.85 -36.87 2.96
CA ALA A 11 -8.86 -37.63 4.20
C ALA A 11 -7.54 -37.37 4.95
N GLY A 12 -7.62 -37.06 6.24
CA GLY A 12 -6.43 -36.83 7.04
C GLY A 12 -6.66 -36.02 8.31
N PRO A 13 -5.60 -35.75 9.06
CA PRO A 13 -5.70 -34.97 10.30
C PRO A 13 -5.97 -33.48 10.05
N LEU A 14 -5.47 -32.95 8.94
CA LEU A 14 -5.54 -31.53 8.60
C LEU A 14 -6.23 -31.35 7.26
N ALA A 15 -7.48 -30.92 7.28
CA ALA A 15 -8.26 -30.65 6.09
C ALA A 15 -9.24 -29.50 6.35
N VAL A 16 -9.34 -28.55 5.43
CA VAL A 16 -10.25 -27.40 5.54
C VAL A 16 -11.44 -27.57 4.59
N ARG A 17 -12.62 -27.21 5.08
CA ARG A 17 -13.79 -26.94 4.25
C ARG A 17 -14.09 -25.47 4.28
N TRP A 18 -13.88 -24.78 3.16
CA TRP A 18 -14.28 -23.39 2.98
C TRP A 18 -15.80 -23.31 2.85
N GLN A 19 -16.44 -22.47 3.65
CA GLN A 19 -17.91 -22.38 3.68
C GLN A 19 -18.42 -21.08 3.06
N ALA A 20 -17.82 -19.96 3.43
CA ALA A 20 -18.22 -18.66 2.93
C ALA A 20 -17.06 -17.65 3.03
N TYR A 21 -17.16 -16.60 2.22
CA TYR A 21 -16.21 -15.48 2.26
C TYR A 21 -16.91 -14.16 1.98
N GLU A 22 -16.26 -13.09 2.38
CA GLU A 22 -16.56 -11.71 2.01
C GLU A 22 -15.25 -10.96 1.80
N VAL A 23 -15.02 -10.56 0.56
CA VAL A 23 -13.84 -9.79 0.17
C VAL A 23 -14.34 -8.44 -0.35
N PRO A 24 -14.06 -7.33 0.33
CA PRO A 24 -14.46 -6.01 -0.14
C PRO A 24 -13.74 -5.65 -1.44
N GLU A 25 -14.18 -4.57 -2.09
CA GLU A 25 -13.51 -4.02 -3.27
C GLU A 25 -12.03 -3.81 -2.98
N GLN A 26 -11.18 -4.29 -3.87
CA GLN A 26 -9.73 -4.19 -3.73
C GLN A 26 -9.19 -3.03 -4.57
N ARG A 27 -8.40 -2.17 -3.94
CA ARG A 27 -7.69 -1.07 -4.59
C ARG A 27 -6.20 -1.20 -4.39
N ALA A 28 -5.44 -0.93 -5.44
CA ALA A 28 -4.00 -1.10 -5.47
C ALA A 28 -3.29 -0.47 -4.25
N GLY A 29 -2.53 -1.28 -3.51
CA GLY A 29 -1.80 -0.86 -2.32
C GLY A 29 -2.66 -0.44 -1.13
N VAL A 30 -3.97 -0.73 -1.14
CA VAL A 30 -4.88 -0.46 0.00
C VAL A 30 -5.01 -1.73 0.83
N THR A 31 -5.04 -1.53 2.16
CA THR A 31 -5.32 -2.60 3.11
C THR A 31 -6.81 -2.59 3.46
N THR A 32 -7.44 -3.75 3.34
CA THR A 32 -8.86 -3.99 3.67
C THR A 32 -8.98 -5.18 4.60
N THR A 33 -10.16 -5.44 5.14
CA THR A 33 -10.45 -6.63 5.95
C THR A 33 -11.41 -7.53 5.18
N ALA A 34 -11.00 -8.77 4.95
CA ALA A 34 -11.87 -9.83 4.43
C ALA A 34 -12.34 -10.74 5.55
N CYS A 35 -13.53 -11.28 5.41
CA CYS A 35 -14.08 -12.33 6.28
C CYS A 35 -14.06 -13.68 5.57
N VAL A 36 -13.61 -14.72 6.28
CA VAL A 36 -13.61 -16.10 5.78
C VAL A 36 -14.20 -17.02 6.82
N ARG A 37 -15.21 -17.82 6.42
CA ARG A 37 -15.78 -18.86 7.26
C ARG A 37 -15.33 -20.22 6.77
N LEU A 38 -14.78 -21.01 7.67
CA LEU A 38 -14.22 -22.32 7.37
C LEU A 38 -14.51 -23.32 8.49
N GLU A 39 -14.47 -24.60 8.14
CA GLU A 39 -14.67 -25.73 9.05
C GLU A 39 -13.41 -26.59 9.10
N ASN A 40 -13.08 -27.07 10.29
CA ASN A 40 -12.08 -28.12 10.43
C ASN A 40 -12.68 -29.45 9.95
N ALA A 41 -12.40 -29.80 8.72
CA ALA A 41 -12.85 -31.06 8.12
C ALA A 41 -11.88 -32.23 8.34
N GLY A 42 -10.77 -31.99 9.06
CA GLY A 42 -9.80 -33.02 9.43
C GLY A 42 -10.17 -33.76 10.69
N SER A 43 -9.32 -34.69 11.12
CA SER A 43 -9.50 -35.49 12.35
C SER A 43 -8.69 -34.97 13.55
N ALA A 44 -7.84 -33.97 13.39
CA ALA A 44 -7.05 -33.36 14.46
C ALA A 44 -7.50 -31.93 14.78
N PRO A 45 -7.41 -31.50 16.05
CA PRO A 45 -7.73 -30.12 16.42
C PRO A 45 -6.64 -29.15 15.94
N TRP A 46 -7.07 -27.97 15.47
CA TRP A 46 -6.20 -26.88 15.07
C TRP A 46 -5.96 -25.92 16.23
N ARG A 47 -4.75 -25.39 16.30
CA ARG A 47 -4.35 -24.42 17.33
C ARG A 47 -3.35 -23.43 16.77
N SER A 48 -3.52 -22.15 17.10
CA SER A 48 -2.47 -21.14 17.02
C SER A 48 -1.77 -20.99 18.38
N ARG A 49 -0.47 -20.73 18.36
CA ARG A 49 0.35 -20.47 19.56
C ARG A 49 1.25 -19.28 19.29
N GLY A 50 0.68 -18.08 19.41
CA GLY A 50 1.39 -16.86 19.02
C GLY A 50 1.73 -16.86 17.54
N ARG A 51 3.02 -16.99 17.21
CA ARG A 51 3.52 -17.08 15.82
C ARG A 51 3.68 -18.52 15.31
N GLU A 52 3.25 -19.51 16.08
CA GLU A 52 3.39 -20.92 15.75
C GLU A 52 2.01 -21.56 15.58
N GLY A 53 2.02 -22.78 15.00
CA GLY A 53 0.83 -23.58 14.77
C GLY A 53 0.02 -23.10 13.57
N ILE A 54 -1.26 -23.46 13.54
CA ILE A 54 -2.11 -23.25 12.37
C ILE A 54 -2.65 -21.84 12.36
N GLN A 55 -2.46 -21.12 11.24
CA GLN A 55 -2.94 -19.77 11.00
C GLN A 55 -3.57 -19.68 9.61
N LEU A 56 -4.54 -18.79 9.45
CA LEU A 56 -5.01 -18.37 8.14
C LEU A 56 -4.01 -17.38 7.54
N ALA A 57 -3.75 -17.53 6.25
CA ALA A 57 -2.99 -16.57 5.47
C ALA A 57 -3.58 -16.42 4.07
N TYR A 58 -2.97 -15.59 3.25
CA TYR A 58 -3.37 -15.43 1.86
C TYR A 58 -2.16 -15.29 0.94
N HIS A 59 -2.41 -15.59 -0.33
CA HIS A 59 -1.49 -15.39 -1.44
C HIS A 59 -2.14 -14.48 -2.47
N TRP A 60 -1.34 -13.62 -3.10
CA TRP A 60 -1.72 -12.96 -4.33
C TRP A 60 -0.97 -13.60 -5.50
N LEU A 61 -1.71 -14.01 -6.49
CA LEU A 61 -1.19 -14.66 -7.69
C LEU A 61 -1.59 -13.83 -8.92
N ASP A 62 -0.79 -13.93 -9.98
CA ASP A 62 -1.20 -13.44 -11.29
C ASP A 62 -2.33 -14.34 -11.87
N PRO A 63 -2.96 -13.95 -13.00
CA PRO A 63 -4.00 -14.77 -13.61
C PRO A 63 -3.54 -16.17 -14.05
N LEU A 64 -2.23 -16.38 -14.24
CA LEU A 64 -1.63 -17.66 -14.63
C LEU A 64 -1.29 -18.54 -13.41
N GLY A 65 -1.41 -17.99 -12.18
CA GLY A 65 -1.11 -18.70 -10.95
C GLY A 65 0.31 -18.50 -10.43
N ASN A 66 1.09 -17.59 -11.03
CA ASN A 66 2.41 -17.27 -10.49
C ASN A 66 2.30 -16.36 -9.27
N ALA A 67 3.12 -16.62 -8.25
CA ALA A 67 3.07 -15.86 -7.01
C ALA A 67 3.56 -14.42 -7.19
N ILE A 68 2.69 -13.45 -6.84
CA ILE A 68 3.03 -12.03 -6.67
C ILE A 68 3.41 -11.76 -5.21
N LEU A 69 2.61 -12.30 -4.28
CA LEU A 69 2.88 -12.33 -2.86
C LEU A 69 2.50 -13.71 -2.33
N TRP A 70 3.50 -14.50 -1.88
CA TRP A 70 3.23 -15.83 -1.33
C TRP A 70 2.87 -15.76 0.16
N ASP A 71 3.57 -14.96 0.92
CA ASP A 71 3.42 -14.84 2.37
C ASP A 71 2.61 -13.60 2.77
N GLY A 72 1.29 -13.68 2.68
CA GLY A 72 0.38 -12.66 3.20
C GLY A 72 0.36 -12.61 4.74
N THR A 73 -0.32 -11.61 5.28
CA THR A 73 -0.49 -11.43 6.74
C THR A 73 -1.13 -12.67 7.35
N ARG A 74 -0.61 -13.10 8.49
CA ARG A 74 -1.13 -14.21 9.27
C ARG A 74 -2.29 -13.77 10.14
N THR A 75 -3.34 -14.57 10.18
CA THR A 75 -4.48 -14.42 11.08
C THR A 75 -4.55 -15.63 12.00
N PRO A 76 -4.27 -15.48 13.30
CA PRO A 76 -4.32 -16.59 14.24
C PRO A 76 -5.76 -17.04 14.49
N LEU A 77 -5.94 -18.32 14.78
CA LEU A 77 -7.20 -18.86 15.24
C LEU A 77 -7.54 -18.30 16.64
N PRO A 78 -8.79 -17.84 16.88
CA PRO A 78 -9.17 -17.26 18.17
C PRO A 78 -9.21 -18.27 19.32
N ALA A 79 -9.39 -19.54 18.98
CA ALA A 79 -9.47 -20.66 19.91
C ALA A 79 -9.02 -21.97 19.24
N VAL A 80 -9.07 -23.06 19.99
CA VAL A 80 -8.89 -24.42 19.43
C VAL A 80 -10.10 -24.75 18.56
N VAL A 81 -9.87 -25.07 17.30
CA VAL A 81 -10.89 -25.51 16.34
C VAL A 81 -10.85 -27.04 16.25
N ARG A 82 -11.84 -27.70 16.84
CA ARG A 82 -11.94 -29.17 16.83
C ARG A 82 -12.46 -29.68 15.49
N PRO A 83 -12.26 -30.98 15.19
CA PRO A 83 -12.92 -31.60 14.05
C PRO A 83 -14.43 -31.32 14.02
N GLY A 84 -14.94 -30.82 12.89
CA GLY A 84 -16.32 -30.41 12.69
C GLY A 84 -16.66 -29.00 13.19
N ASP A 85 -15.79 -28.33 13.97
CA ASP A 85 -16.03 -26.95 14.39
C ASP A 85 -15.86 -25.98 13.21
N THR A 86 -16.72 -24.97 13.16
CA THR A 86 -16.64 -23.86 12.23
C THR A 86 -16.09 -22.62 12.92
N VAL A 87 -15.26 -21.88 12.21
CA VAL A 87 -14.71 -20.58 12.67
C VAL A 87 -14.85 -19.53 11.58
N GLU A 88 -15.09 -18.29 12.00
CA GLU A 88 -15.06 -17.10 11.14
C GLU A 88 -13.85 -16.27 11.51
N LEU A 89 -13.07 -15.88 10.51
CA LEU A 89 -11.81 -15.17 10.66
C LEU A 89 -11.80 -13.89 9.84
N GLU A 90 -11.37 -12.79 10.46
CA GLU A 90 -11.10 -11.53 9.79
C GLU A 90 -9.62 -11.47 9.38
N SER A 91 -9.38 -11.39 8.08
CA SER A 91 -8.04 -11.33 7.51
C SER A 91 -7.73 -9.96 6.96
N SER A 92 -6.64 -9.36 7.41
CA SER A 92 -6.14 -8.10 6.87
C SER A 92 -5.43 -8.35 5.55
N LEU A 93 -5.99 -7.83 4.45
CA LEU A 93 -5.48 -7.96 3.09
C LEU A 93 -4.85 -6.66 2.61
N THR A 94 -3.66 -6.72 2.05
CA THR A 94 -3.11 -5.62 1.27
C THR A 94 -3.12 -5.99 -0.20
N ALA A 95 -3.86 -5.22 -1.01
CA ALA A 95 -3.95 -5.49 -2.44
C ALA A 95 -2.62 -5.24 -3.15
N PRO A 96 -2.29 -6.04 -4.18
CA PRO A 96 -1.07 -5.87 -4.95
C PRO A 96 -1.10 -4.59 -5.80
N ARG A 97 0.02 -4.28 -6.41
CA ARG A 97 0.23 -3.21 -7.39
C ARG A 97 0.88 -3.80 -8.65
N PRO A 98 0.63 -3.22 -9.84
CA PRO A 98 -0.34 -2.17 -10.17
C PRO A 98 -1.79 -2.66 -10.16
N PRO A 99 -2.80 -1.81 -10.46
CA PRO A 99 -4.17 -2.26 -10.72
C PRO A 99 -4.23 -3.32 -11.82
N GLY A 100 -5.18 -4.27 -11.70
CA GLY A 100 -5.28 -5.33 -12.68
C GLY A 100 -6.07 -6.54 -12.17
N ARG A 101 -6.01 -7.63 -12.92
CA ARG A 101 -6.63 -8.90 -12.55
C ARG A 101 -5.64 -9.77 -11.80
N TYR A 102 -6.10 -10.33 -10.70
CA TYR A 102 -5.32 -11.20 -9.82
C TYR A 102 -6.17 -12.38 -9.34
N ARG A 103 -5.52 -13.30 -8.67
CA ARG A 103 -6.18 -14.36 -7.89
C ARG A 103 -5.76 -14.17 -6.44
N LEU A 104 -6.75 -14.16 -5.55
CA LEU A 104 -6.57 -14.16 -4.10
C LEU A 104 -6.83 -15.57 -3.59
N ALA A 105 -5.81 -16.21 -3.06
CA ALA A 105 -5.94 -17.54 -2.49
C ALA A 105 -5.78 -17.49 -0.96
N PHE A 106 -6.84 -17.85 -0.23
CA PHE A 106 -6.71 -18.08 1.22
C PHE A 106 -6.28 -19.53 1.46
N ASP A 107 -5.32 -19.70 2.33
CA ASP A 107 -4.83 -21.00 2.76
C ASP A 107 -4.55 -21.02 4.27
N LEU A 108 -4.54 -22.21 4.84
CA LEU A 108 -4.04 -22.43 6.19
C LEU A 108 -2.57 -22.86 6.14
N VAL A 109 -1.79 -22.36 7.06
CA VAL A 109 -0.38 -22.74 7.23
C VAL A 109 -0.16 -23.33 8.63
N ASP A 110 0.50 -24.45 8.73
CA ASP A 110 1.16 -24.88 9.98
C ASP A 110 2.56 -24.27 9.96
N GLU A 111 2.73 -23.19 10.70
CA GLU A 111 3.92 -22.32 10.62
C GLU A 111 5.24 -23.11 10.75
N PHE A 112 6.16 -22.76 9.86
CA PHE A 112 7.49 -23.39 9.71
C PHE A 112 7.44 -24.85 9.26
N ARG A 113 6.29 -25.36 8.81
CA ARG A 113 6.12 -26.75 8.41
C ARG A 113 5.60 -26.89 6.98
N PHE A 114 4.37 -26.48 6.69
CA PHE A 114 3.74 -26.63 5.37
C PHE A 114 2.47 -25.81 5.26
N TRP A 115 2.04 -25.59 4.02
CA TRP A 115 0.73 -25.06 3.68
C TRP A 115 -0.28 -26.22 3.49
N PHE A 116 -1.54 -26.01 3.83
CA PHE A 116 -2.55 -27.05 3.71
C PHE A 116 -2.76 -27.50 2.26
N GLN A 117 -2.56 -26.61 1.28
CA GLN A 117 -2.60 -27.00 -0.14
C GLN A 117 -1.50 -28.02 -0.50
N GLU A 118 -0.34 -28.01 0.16
CA GLU A 118 0.75 -28.94 -0.08
C GLU A 118 0.41 -30.36 0.39
N ILE A 119 -0.55 -30.49 1.30
CA ILE A 119 -1.05 -31.79 1.80
C ILE A 119 -2.39 -32.16 1.17
N GLY A 120 -2.80 -31.48 0.10
CA GLY A 120 -3.98 -31.79 -0.70
C GLY A 120 -5.26 -31.10 -0.27
N SER A 121 -5.23 -30.22 0.74
CA SER A 121 -6.40 -29.43 1.13
C SER A 121 -6.40 -28.12 0.32
N ALA A 122 -7.30 -28.04 -0.67
CA ALA A 122 -7.32 -26.92 -1.62
C ALA A 122 -7.47 -25.56 -0.93
N ALA A 123 -6.68 -24.57 -1.38
CA ALA A 123 -6.87 -23.18 -1.01
C ALA A 123 -8.19 -22.62 -1.55
N LEU A 124 -8.75 -21.61 -0.90
CA LEU A 124 -9.88 -20.85 -1.42
C LEU A 124 -9.37 -19.81 -2.41
N ASP A 125 -9.52 -20.08 -3.68
CA ASP A 125 -8.96 -19.31 -4.79
C ASP A 125 -10.04 -18.50 -5.51
N LEU A 126 -9.90 -17.18 -5.48
CA LEU A 126 -10.89 -16.22 -5.93
C LEU A 126 -10.29 -15.32 -7.03
N PRO A 127 -10.96 -15.16 -8.18
CA PRO A 127 -10.59 -14.12 -9.13
C PRO A 127 -10.95 -12.74 -8.56
N VAL A 128 -9.99 -11.82 -8.55
CA VAL A 128 -10.15 -10.47 -7.98
C VAL A 128 -9.68 -9.43 -8.98
N GLU A 129 -10.50 -8.41 -9.20
CA GLU A 129 -10.09 -7.19 -9.88
C GLU A 129 -9.61 -6.16 -8.84
N VAL A 130 -8.36 -5.75 -8.99
CA VAL A 130 -7.77 -4.68 -8.18
C VAL A 130 -7.88 -3.39 -8.97
N ARG A 131 -8.67 -2.44 -8.44
CA ARG A 131 -8.88 -1.13 -9.06
C ARG A 131 -7.73 -0.17 -8.76
N PRO A 132 -7.62 0.93 -9.52
CA PRO A 132 -6.73 2.02 -9.16
C PRO A 132 -6.97 2.48 -7.71
N ARG A 133 -5.90 2.94 -7.05
CA ARG A 133 -6.01 3.45 -5.68
C ARG A 133 -6.88 4.70 -5.60
N ILE A 134 -6.80 5.55 -6.62
CA ILE A 134 -7.63 6.76 -6.78
C ILE A 134 -8.46 6.64 -8.06
N ASP A 135 -9.71 7.07 -8.01
CA ASP A 135 -10.60 7.11 -9.18
C ASP A 135 -10.46 8.46 -9.92
N ASP A 136 -10.40 9.55 -9.16
CA ASP A 136 -10.36 10.91 -9.69
C ASP A 136 -8.93 11.45 -9.71
N ARG A 137 -8.60 12.17 -10.77
CA ARG A 137 -7.29 12.80 -10.97
C ARG A 137 -7.33 14.26 -10.55
N ARG A 138 -7.46 14.51 -9.23
CA ARG A 138 -7.55 15.86 -8.66
C ARG A 138 -6.43 16.08 -7.66
N LEU A 139 -5.47 16.91 -8.04
CA LEU A 139 -4.29 17.25 -7.23
C LEU A 139 -4.43 18.67 -6.70
N ALA A 140 -4.40 18.84 -5.39
CA ALA A 140 -4.22 20.15 -4.75
C ALA A 140 -2.75 20.38 -4.38
N VAL A 141 -2.36 21.64 -4.32
CA VAL A 141 -1.01 22.04 -3.87
C VAL A 141 -1.13 22.88 -2.60
N ARG A 142 -0.40 22.48 -1.57
CA ARG A 142 -0.22 23.28 -0.35
C ARG A 142 1.18 23.87 -0.32
N MET A 143 1.26 25.18 -0.43
CA MET A 143 2.51 25.93 -0.34
C MET A 143 2.85 26.18 1.14
N HIS A 144 4.06 25.74 1.58
CA HIS A 144 4.57 26.00 2.93
C HIS A 144 5.47 27.23 2.95
N GLY A 145 4.86 28.39 2.86
CA GLY A 145 5.48 29.71 2.79
C GLY A 145 4.88 30.54 1.68
N VAL A 146 5.49 31.70 1.43
CA VAL A 146 5.05 32.57 0.35
C VAL A 146 5.54 32.02 -0.99
N SER A 147 4.62 31.83 -1.93
CA SER A 147 4.96 31.46 -3.29
C SER A 147 5.63 32.64 -4.01
N ASP A 148 6.35 32.33 -5.06
CA ASP A 148 6.90 33.33 -5.95
C ASP A 148 6.31 33.17 -7.36
N PRO A 149 6.36 34.24 -8.21
CA PRO A 149 5.72 34.21 -9.52
C PRO A 149 6.19 33.08 -10.44
N GLU A 150 7.40 32.56 -10.26
CA GLU A 150 7.90 31.47 -11.09
C GLU A 150 7.32 30.13 -10.66
N VAL A 151 7.15 29.92 -9.35
CA VAL A 151 6.45 28.75 -8.82
C VAL A 151 4.99 28.78 -9.28
N ASP A 152 4.33 29.95 -9.19
CA ASP A 152 2.96 30.10 -9.64
C ASP A 152 2.82 29.81 -11.14
N ALA A 153 3.74 30.30 -11.96
CA ALA A 153 3.78 29.99 -13.40
C ALA A 153 4.04 28.50 -13.67
N ALA A 154 4.93 27.85 -12.92
CA ALA A 154 5.19 26.42 -13.05
C ALA A 154 3.98 25.56 -12.64
N LEU A 155 3.21 26.00 -11.64
CA LEU A 155 1.97 25.35 -11.25
C LEU A 155 0.86 25.55 -12.28
N ALA A 156 0.74 26.75 -12.85
CA ALA A 156 -0.22 27.02 -13.91
C ALA A 156 0.06 26.26 -15.23
N ALA A 157 1.31 25.83 -15.44
CA ALA A 157 1.75 25.08 -16.62
C ALA A 157 1.69 23.56 -16.46
N GLN A 158 1.06 23.05 -15.40
CA GLN A 158 0.97 21.60 -15.19
C GLN A 158 0.05 20.93 -16.23
N GLU A 159 0.39 19.70 -16.61
CA GLU A 159 -0.42 18.89 -17.54
C GLU A 159 -1.81 18.54 -16.96
N GLU A 160 -1.89 18.28 -15.67
CA GLU A 160 -3.16 18.05 -14.98
C GLU A 160 -3.64 19.32 -14.30
N GLN A 161 -4.93 19.57 -14.38
CA GLN A 161 -5.52 20.72 -13.72
C GLN A 161 -5.42 20.57 -12.19
N LEU A 162 -4.78 21.54 -11.56
CA LEU A 162 -4.74 21.61 -10.10
C LEU A 162 -6.07 22.14 -9.55
N VAL A 163 -6.49 21.63 -8.41
CA VAL A 163 -7.72 22.02 -7.72
C VAL A 163 -7.42 22.68 -6.38
N GLU A 164 -8.30 23.54 -5.92
CA GLU A 164 -8.19 24.16 -4.59
C GLU A 164 -8.80 23.26 -3.51
N ASP A 165 -10.00 22.73 -3.80
CA ASP A 165 -10.79 21.91 -2.91
C ASP A 165 -11.09 20.54 -3.52
N ASP A 166 -11.55 19.62 -2.67
CA ASP A 166 -12.06 18.30 -3.08
C ASP A 166 -11.01 17.45 -3.82
N ALA A 167 -9.76 17.62 -3.42
CA ALA A 167 -8.64 16.91 -4.02
C ALA A 167 -8.57 15.45 -3.55
N THR A 168 -8.26 14.54 -4.49
CA THR A 168 -7.93 13.14 -4.17
C THR A 168 -6.50 12.97 -3.69
N ALA A 169 -5.62 13.87 -4.06
CA ALA A 169 -4.24 13.92 -3.60
C ALA A 169 -3.81 15.36 -3.27
N VAL A 170 -2.95 15.51 -2.28
CA VAL A 170 -2.42 16.81 -1.87
C VAL A 170 -0.91 16.78 -1.94
N ALA A 171 -0.34 17.64 -2.77
CA ALA A 171 1.10 17.85 -2.84
C ALA A 171 1.52 19.00 -1.93
N HIS A 172 2.65 18.85 -1.28
CA HIS A 172 3.22 19.85 -0.40
C HIS A 172 4.50 20.43 -1.02
N LEU A 173 4.52 21.71 -1.29
CA LEU A 173 5.66 22.41 -1.86
C LEU A 173 6.19 23.47 -0.91
N VAL A 174 7.45 23.83 -1.13
CA VAL A 174 8.13 24.93 -0.44
C VAL A 174 8.47 26.05 -1.44
N PRO A 175 8.68 27.31 -0.97
CA PRO A 175 9.11 28.40 -1.85
C PRO A 175 10.37 28.06 -2.65
N GLY A 176 10.37 28.37 -3.92
CA GLY A 176 11.44 28.06 -4.87
C GLY A 176 11.43 26.62 -5.40
N ALA A 177 10.41 25.81 -5.07
CA ALA A 177 10.19 24.51 -5.69
C ALA A 177 9.51 24.70 -7.04
N LEU A 178 10.17 24.33 -8.13
CA LEU A 178 9.68 24.44 -9.50
C LEU A 178 9.34 23.03 -10.03
N PRO A 179 8.09 22.61 -10.00
CA PRO A 179 7.69 21.34 -10.59
C PRO A 179 7.86 21.36 -12.11
N ALA A 180 8.31 20.25 -12.68
CA ALA A 180 8.32 20.06 -14.12
C ALA A 180 6.89 20.04 -14.67
N PRO A 181 6.65 20.36 -15.95
CA PRO A 181 5.29 20.44 -16.51
C PRO A 181 4.48 19.15 -16.35
N ASP A 182 5.12 17.99 -16.42
CA ASP A 182 4.52 16.67 -16.29
C ASP A 182 4.44 16.16 -14.84
N TRP A 183 4.89 16.94 -13.84
CA TRP A 183 4.96 16.53 -12.46
C TRP A 183 3.60 16.12 -11.89
N SER A 184 2.54 16.90 -12.12
CA SER A 184 1.19 16.60 -11.61
C SER A 184 0.67 15.27 -12.16
N ARG A 185 0.86 15.01 -13.46
CA ARG A 185 0.48 13.75 -14.09
C ARG A 185 1.23 12.57 -13.48
N LEU A 186 2.54 12.68 -13.33
CA LEU A 186 3.38 11.61 -12.77
C LEU A 186 3.04 11.30 -11.31
N VAL A 187 2.70 12.32 -10.52
CA VAL A 187 2.22 12.15 -9.14
C VAL A 187 0.90 11.38 -9.11
N LEU A 188 -0.06 11.77 -9.93
CA LEU A 188 -1.37 11.11 -9.98
C LEU A 188 -1.29 9.71 -10.57
N ASP A 189 -0.42 9.47 -11.57
CA ASP A 189 -0.16 8.13 -12.10
C ASP A 189 0.35 7.20 -11.02
N ALA A 190 1.32 7.65 -10.22
CA ALA A 190 1.87 6.86 -9.12
C ALA A 190 0.82 6.56 -8.03
N HIS A 191 -0.08 7.52 -7.72
CA HIS A 191 -1.19 7.25 -6.82
C HIS A 191 -2.16 6.22 -7.42
N ALA A 192 -2.51 6.36 -8.69
CA ALA A 192 -3.37 5.39 -9.37
C ALA A 192 -2.75 3.98 -9.38
N GLU A 193 -1.43 3.87 -9.57
CA GLU A 193 -0.67 2.62 -9.49
C GLU A 193 -0.69 1.98 -8.09
N GLY A 194 -1.10 2.71 -7.04
CA GLY A 194 -1.28 2.15 -5.70
C GLY A 194 -0.37 2.72 -4.61
N TYR A 195 0.42 3.76 -4.89
CA TYR A 195 1.24 4.39 -3.88
C TYR A 195 0.42 5.36 -3.01
N ALA A 196 0.51 5.22 -1.69
CA ALA A 196 -0.17 6.11 -0.74
C ALA A 196 0.50 7.48 -0.66
N ALA A 197 1.79 7.52 -0.91
CA ALA A 197 2.59 8.73 -0.92
C ALA A 197 3.57 8.67 -2.08
N VAL A 198 3.77 9.81 -2.74
CA VAL A 198 4.61 9.93 -3.93
C VAL A 198 5.66 11.00 -3.71
N GLY A 199 6.91 10.65 -3.90
CA GLY A 199 8.02 11.58 -4.01
C GLY A 199 8.61 11.54 -5.40
N GLY A 200 9.50 12.48 -5.69
CA GLY A 200 10.18 12.54 -6.97
C GLY A 200 11.63 13.00 -6.84
N ALA A 201 12.33 13.07 -7.95
CA ALA A 201 13.68 13.57 -7.98
C ALA A 201 13.74 15.07 -7.68
N ILE A 202 14.64 15.46 -6.79
CA ILE A 202 14.93 16.85 -6.47
C ILE A 202 16.22 17.25 -7.16
N LEU A 203 16.13 18.18 -8.10
CA LEU A 203 17.30 18.84 -8.69
C LEU A 203 17.56 20.13 -7.91
N ALA A 204 18.65 20.18 -7.18
CA ALA A 204 19.03 21.35 -6.42
C ALA A 204 20.44 21.78 -6.82
N GLU A 205 20.66 23.09 -6.95
CA GLU A 205 21.95 23.67 -7.26
C GLU A 205 22.95 23.46 -6.10
N SER A 206 22.43 23.40 -4.87
CA SER A 206 23.26 23.21 -3.71
C SER A 206 22.80 22.04 -2.82
N ARG A 207 23.76 21.49 -2.06
CA ARG A 207 23.48 20.48 -1.02
C ARG A 207 22.64 21.06 0.13
N ALA A 208 22.77 22.37 0.39
CA ALA A 208 22.02 23.06 1.43
C ALA A 208 20.52 23.12 1.09
N ASP A 209 20.17 23.37 -0.17
CA ASP A 209 18.76 23.40 -0.62
C ASP A 209 18.09 22.04 -0.50
N ARG A 210 18.80 20.97 -0.84
CA ARG A 210 18.32 19.60 -0.61
C ARG A 210 18.08 19.30 0.87
N ARG A 211 18.98 19.75 1.75
CA ARG A 211 18.83 19.58 3.21
C ARG A 211 17.66 20.36 3.76
N ARG A 212 17.39 21.55 3.25
CA ARG A 212 16.25 22.37 3.66
C ARG A 212 14.93 21.67 3.38
N LEU A 213 14.78 21.03 2.24
CA LEU A 213 13.61 20.23 1.91
C LEU A 213 13.51 18.97 2.77
N ALA A 214 14.64 18.29 2.98
CA ALA A 214 14.72 17.12 3.83
C ALA A 214 14.36 17.41 5.30
N ALA A 215 14.66 18.60 5.79
CA ALA A 215 14.37 19.01 7.15
C ALA A 215 12.88 19.32 7.39
N TRP A 216 12.12 19.50 6.32
CA TRP A 216 10.70 19.82 6.41
C TRP A 216 9.83 18.59 6.20
N ALA A 217 9.92 17.61 7.05
CA ALA A 217 9.05 16.43 7.01
C ALA A 217 7.90 16.58 8.02
N PRO A 218 6.60 16.47 7.66
CA PRO A 218 5.56 16.35 8.64
C PRO A 218 5.87 15.16 9.56
N GLY A 219 5.87 15.44 10.87
CA GLY A 219 6.21 14.44 11.86
C GLY A 219 7.71 14.28 12.16
N GLY A 220 8.61 15.02 11.49
CA GLY A 220 10.03 15.07 11.83
C GLY A 220 10.75 13.71 11.88
N GLY A 221 10.20 12.69 11.25
CA GLY A 221 10.71 11.33 11.30
C GLY A 221 12.06 11.21 10.57
N ARG A 222 12.95 10.39 11.13
CA ARG A 222 14.16 9.95 10.44
C ARG A 222 13.91 8.60 9.80
N ASN A 223 14.49 8.37 8.63
CA ASN A 223 14.51 7.03 8.07
C ASN A 223 15.30 6.11 9.04
N PRO A 224 14.65 5.14 9.69
CA PRO A 224 15.32 4.29 10.69
C PRO A 224 16.44 3.44 10.10
N ARG A 225 16.43 3.22 8.78
CA ARG A 225 17.43 2.43 8.06
C ARG A 225 18.70 3.23 7.73
N PHE A 226 18.58 4.53 7.52
CA PHE A 226 19.69 5.37 7.08
C PHE A 226 20.02 6.50 8.05
N GLY A 227 19.28 6.66 9.15
CA GLY A 227 19.48 7.73 10.12
C GLY A 227 19.22 9.14 9.58
N GLU A 228 18.72 9.25 8.34
CA GLU A 228 18.48 10.51 7.66
C GLU A 228 17.03 10.95 7.80
N PRO A 229 16.74 12.27 7.78
CA PRO A 229 15.36 12.76 7.70
C PRO A 229 14.69 12.20 6.46
N LEU A 230 13.44 11.75 6.58
CA LEU A 230 12.64 11.39 5.43
C LEU A 230 12.48 12.61 4.52
N LEU A 231 12.97 12.49 3.30
CA LEU A 231 12.88 13.53 2.25
C LEU A 231 11.44 13.74 1.75
N LEU A 232 10.48 13.12 2.38
CA LEU A 232 9.20 12.86 1.80
C LEU A 232 8.25 14.03 1.64
N PRO A 233 8.08 14.90 2.62
CA PRO A 233 6.85 15.66 2.62
C PRO A 233 6.76 16.86 1.73
N SER A 234 7.88 17.43 1.37
CA SER A 234 7.87 18.61 0.48
C SER A 234 7.54 18.27 -0.97
N MET A 235 7.44 16.98 -1.27
CA MET A 235 7.23 16.48 -2.63
C MET A 235 6.13 15.42 -2.71
N LEU A 236 5.46 15.17 -1.57
CA LEU A 236 4.42 14.17 -1.52
C LEU A 236 3.12 14.69 -2.13
N GLY A 237 2.64 13.95 -3.13
CA GLY A 237 1.23 13.80 -3.29
C GLY A 237 0.73 12.78 -2.27
N GLY A 238 -0.16 13.15 -1.36
CA GLY A 238 -0.79 12.24 -0.41
C GLY A 238 -2.26 12.09 -0.70
N VAL A 239 -2.78 10.89 -0.52
CA VAL A 239 -4.20 10.61 -0.86
C VAL A 239 -5.15 11.11 0.22
N GLU A 240 -4.70 11.23 1.45
CA GLU A 240 -5.48 11.80 2.57
C GLU A 240 -4.55 12.31 3.67
N PRO A 241 -4.96 13.34 4.44
CA PRO A 241 -4.20 13.80 5.61
C PRO A 241 -3.90 12.70 6.63
N LYS A 242 -4.84 11.77 6.83
CA LYS A 242 -4.67 10.61 7.72
C LYS A 242 -3.64 9.60 7.23
N ALA A 243 -3.44 9.49 5.94
CA ALA A 243 -2.39 8.65 5.37
C ALA A 243 -0.98 9.18 5.70
N HIS A 244 -0.84 10.47 5.98
CA HIS A 244 0.42 11.08 6.41
C HIS A 244 0.73 10.84 7.89
N GLU A 245 -0.28 10.81 8.74
CA GLU A 245 -0.12 10.50 10.17
C GLU A 245 0.27 9.04 10.40
N GLY A 246 -0.18 8.17 9.50
CA GLY A 246 0.12 6.75 9.53
C GLY A 246 1.29 6.31 8.64
N LEU A 247 1.97 7.24 7.93
CA LEU A 247 3.17 6.88 7.17
C LEU A 247 4.22 6.38 8.16
N PRO A 248 4.43 5.07 8.24
CA PRO A 248 5.46 4.57 9.11
C PRO A 248 6.78 5.18 8.62
N SER A 249 7.63 5.55 9.54
CA SER A 249 9.05 5.75 9.30
C SER A 249 9.71 4.53 8.65
N ALA A 250 8.93 3.59 8.17
CA ALA A 250 9.35 2.28 7.70
C ALA A 250 9.75 2.28 6.23
N PRO A 251 10.73 1.45 5.89
CA PRO A 251 11.28 1.30 4.53
C PRO A 251 10.29 0.78 3.48
N ALA A 252 9.08 0.44 3.84
CA ALA A 252 8.03 0.04 2.91
C ALA A 252 7.73 1.11 1.83
N HIS A 253 8.18 2.34 2.04
CA HIS A 253 8.03 3.44 1.12
C HIS A 253 9.29 3.76 0.29
N ALA A 254 10.33 2.98 0.41
CA ALA A 254 11.56 3.19 -0.36
C ALA A 254 11.32 3.15 -1.89
N GLY A 255 10.31 2.43 -2.35
CA GLY A 255 9.90 2.44 -3.76
C GLY A 255 9.20 3.71 -4.22
N LEU A 256 8.79 4.59 -3.31
CA LEU A 256 8.12 5.85 -3.63
C LEU A 256 9.04 6.88 -4.27
N PHE A 257 10.34 6.66 -4.25
CA PHE A 257 11.36 7.58 -4.75
C PHE A 257 11.92 7.18 -6.10
N GLU A 258 11.27 6.34 -6.84
CA GLU A 258 11.75 5.92 -8.17
C GLU A 258 11.74 7.04 -9.23
N GLY A 259 11.69 8.29 -8.79
CA GLY A 259 12.21 9.41 -9.56
C GLY A 259 11.43 9.80 -10.82
N ARG A 260 10.17 9.43 -10.93
CA ARG A 260 9.37 9.78 -12.10
C ARG A 260 8.99 11.26 -12.13
N ALA A 261 8.64 11.86 -10.97
CA ALA A 261 8.32 13.28 -10.87
C ALA A 261 9.57 14.10 -10.54
N VAL A 262 9.80 15.20 -11.22
CA VAL A 262 10.99 16.04 -11.06
C VAL A 262 10.62 17.43 -10.55
N ILE A 263 11.27 17.86 -9.47
CA ILE A 263 11.20 19.23 -8.97
C ILE A 263 12.60 19.83 -9.02
N ARG A 264 12.71 21.01 -9.62
CA ARG A 264 13.93 21.80 -9.59
C ARG A 264 13.85 22.83 -8.47
N LEU A 265 14.85 22.87 -7.61
CA LEU A 265 14.99 23.90 -6.59
C LEU A 265 15.94 24.97 -7.05
N ARG A 266 15.50 26.22 -6.96
CA ARG A 266 16.40 27.37 -7.11
C ARG A 266 17.15 27.67 -5.82
N SER A 267 18.41 27.98 -5.95
CA SER A 267 19.17 28.65 -4.89
C SER A 267 18.50 29.99 -4.59
N ARG A 268 18.31 30.33 -3.33
CA ARG A 268 18.01 31.72 -2.97
C ARG A 268 19.17 32.56 -3.49
N SER A 269 18.95 33.29 -4.57
CA SER A 269 19.87 34.36 -4.96
C SER A 269 20.05 35.25 -3.75
N GLY A 270 21.32 35.45 -3.34
CA GLY A 270 21.63 36.19 -2.15
C GLY A 270 20.88 37.54 -2.17
N ARG A 271 20.33 37.92 -1.02
CA ARG A 271 19.93 39.30 -0.80
C ARG A 271 21.11 40.17 -1.19
N PRO A 272 20.93 41.22 -2.00
CA PRO A 272 21.95 42.23 -2.07
C PRO A 272 22.11 42.79 -0.66
N SER A 273 23.31 42.67 -0.14
CA SER A 273 23.72 43.38 1.06
C SER A 273 23.59 44.87 0.79
N GLY A 274 22.53 45.46 1.32
CA GLY A 274 22.39 46.89 1.50
C GLY A 274 22.70 47.26 2.91
#